data_23039abb46f7bec3c83604e902c9458b
#
_entry.id   23039abb46f7bec3c83604e902c9458b
#
_cell.length_a   1.000
_cell.length_b   1.000
_cell.length_c   1.000
_cell.angle_alpha   90.00
_cell.angle_beta   90.00
_cell.angle_gamma   90.00
#
_symmetry.space_group_name_H-M   'P 1'
#
loop_
_entity.id
_entity.type
_entity.pdbx_description
1 polymer ?
#
loop_
_entity_poly.entity_id
_entity_poly.type
_entity_poly.pdbx_seq_one_letter_code
_entity_poly.pdbx_strand_id
1 'polypeptide(L)'
;MKQIIEGDQIRVEIDLENGARLSSVQWGGYEFSVQKRENILHWGWYPMIPWAGRVLHGKFRRANGEVVQLPTNVIPPHAIHGLGFQIPWRDCGNGVSRVDFPEPYNGASAELRISVNK
;
A
#
# COMPACT_ATOMS: atom_id res chain seq x y z
N MET A 1 -8.30 10.98 -3.78
CA MET A 1 -8.07 11.86 -2.63
C MET A 1 -6.62 11.73 -2.16
N LYS A 2 -6.01 12.83 -1.79
CA LYS A 2 -4.62 12.85 -1.36
C LYS A 2 -4.48 13.54 -0.02
N GLN A 3 -3.58 13.04 0.82
CA GLN A 3 -3.11 13.74 2.00
C GLN A 3 -1.76 14.37 1.70
N ILE A 4 -1.52 15.55 2.24
CA ILE A 4 -0.24 16.24 2.12
C ILE A 4 0.27 16.51 3.53
N ILE A 5 1.53 16.14 3.77
CA ILE A 5 2.22 16.35 5.04
C ILE A 5 3.48 17.14 4.74
N GLU A 6 3.69 18.22 5.47
CA GLU A 6 4.82 19.10 5.24
C GLU A 6 5.62 19.35 6.52
N GLY A 7 6.94 19.38 6.38
CA GLY A 7 7.90 19.85 7.37
C GLY A 7 8.75 20.95 6.78
N ASP A 8 9.86 21.27 7.43
CA ASP A 8 10.72 22.39 7.03
C ASP A 8 11.23 22.24 5.58
N GLN A 9 11.84 21.12 5.26
CA GLN A 9 12.38 20.87 3.92
C GLN A 9 11.75 19.66 3.24
N ILE A 10 10.69 19.11 3.80
CA ILE A 10 10.08 17.89 3.34
C ILE A 10 8.60 18.08 3.05
N ARG A 11 8.15 17.52 1.95
CA ARG A 11 6.75 17.46 1.56
C ARG A 11 6.44 16.06 1.07
N VAL A 12 5.45 15.43 1.68
CA VAL A 12 5.00 14.08 1.32
C VAL A 12 3.56 14.15 0.84
N GLU A 13 3.29 13.49 -0.26
CA GLU A 13 1.96 13.35 -0.82
C GLU A 13 1.56 11.88 -0.78
N ILE A 14 0.40 11.59 -0.17
CA ILE A 14 -0.12 10.24 -0.01
C ILE A 14 -1.36 10.08 -0.88
N ASP A 15 -1.31 9.14 -1.82
CA ASP A 15 -2.41 8.85 -2.72
C ASP A 15 -3.29 7.75 -2.12
N LEU A 16 -4.41 8.16 -1.53
CA LEU A 16 -5.32 7.26 -0.83
C LEU A 16 -6.09 6.32 -1.76
N GLU A 17 -6.33 6.74 -3.00
CA GLU A 17 -7.06 5.92 -3.97
C GLU A 17 -6.23 4.74 -4.47
N ASN A 18 -4.91 4.87 -4.40
CA ASN A 18 -3.97 3.89 -4.92
C ASN A 18 -3.13 3.25 -3.82
N GLY A 19 -3.77 2.78 -2.76
CA GLY A 19 -3.10 1.98 -1.73
C GLY A 19 -2.37 2.78 -0.68
N ALA A 20 -2.75 4.04 -0.47
CA ALA A 20 -2.09 4.95 0.46
C ALA A 20 -0.58 5.08 0.19
N ARG A 21 -0.18 4.95 -1.07
CA ARG A 21 1.23 5.08 -1.45
C ARG A 21 1.69 6.52 -1.39
N LEU A 22 2.96 6.70 -1.10
CA LEU A 22 3.59 8.00 -1.17
C LEU A 22 3.87 8.28 -2.65
N SER A 23 3.00 9.08 -3.26
CA SER A 23 3.11 9.43 -4.68
C SER A 23 4.18 10.49 -4.93
N SER A 24 4.54 11.26 -3.89
CA SER A 24 5.63 12.23 -3.93
C SER A 24 6.30 12.30 -2.58
N VAL A 25 7.60 12.30 -2.58
CA VAL A 25 8.44 12.55 -1.40
C VAL A 25 9.51 13.54 -1.82
N GLN A 26 9.32 14.79 -1.45
CA GLN A 26 10.26 15.86 -1.80
C GLN A 26 11.04 16.28 -0.56
N TRP A 27 12.34 16.39 -0.70
CA TRP A 27 13.22 16.87 0.34
C TRP A 27 14.35 17.70 -0.26
N GLY A 28 14.52 18.91 0.31
CA GLY A 28 15.56 19.82 -0.19
C GLY A 28 15.42 20.16 -1.67
N GLY A 29 14.20 20.16 -2.22
CA GLY A 29 13.95 20.44 -3.63
C GLY A 29 14.08 19.25 -4.56
N TYR A 30 14.40 18.05 -4.04
CA TYR A 30 14.54 16.83 -4.83
C TYR A 30 13.35 15.89 -4.63
N GLU A 31 12.93 15.23 -5.71
CA GLU A 31 11.89 14.20 -5.68
C GLU A 31 12.52 12.81 -5.51
N PHE A 32 12.12 12.08 -4.47
CA PHE A 32 12.64 10.74 -4.15
C PHE A 32 11.68 9.61 -4.52
N SER A 33 10.46 9.92 -4.92
CA SER A 33 9.48 8.90 -5.32
C SER A 33 9.40 8.79 -6.84
N VAL A 34 9.27 7.57 -7.32
CA VAL A 34 8.98 7.36 -8.75
C VAL A 34 7.56 7.84 -9.02
N GLN A 35 7.42 8.73 -9.97
CA GLN A 35 6.15 9.32 -10.33
C GLN A 35 5.21 8.31 -10.98
N LYS A 36 3.92 8.58 -10.96
CA LYS A 36 2.88 7.66 -11.43
C LYS A 36 3.17 7.11 -12.81
N ARG A 37 3.08 5.79 -12.92
CA ARG A 37 3.22 5.02 -14.16
C ARG A 37 1.99 4.14 -14.36
N GLU A 38 1.89 3.54 -15.53
CA GLU A 38 0.79 2.65 -15.89
C GLU A 38 0.75 1.40 -14.98
N ASN A 39 1.89 0.76 -14.75
CA ASN A 39 1.96 -0.42 -13.90
C ASN A 39 1.99 -0.03 -12.43
N ILE A 40 1.00 -0.49 -11.68
CA ILE A 40 0.83 -0.20 -10.24
C ILE A 40 2.01 -0.63 -9.38
N LEU A 41 2.84 -1.56 -9.84
CA LEU A 41 4.04 -2.01 -9.14
C LEU A 41 5.22 -1.04 -9.26
N HIS A 42 5.20 -0.13 -10.23
CA HIS A 42 6.39 0.57 -10.68
C HIS A 42 6.49 2.02 -10.23
N TRP A 43 5.62 2.46 -9.32
CA TRP A 43 5.65 3.85 -8.88
C TRP A 43 5.22 4.03 -7.43
N GLY A 44 5.68 5.12 -6.84
CA GLY A 44 5.38 5.47 -5.45
C GLY A 44 6.04 4.52 -4.44
N TRP A 45 5.89 4.85 -3.17
CA TRP A 45 6.28 3.98 -2.06
C TRP A 45 4.99 3.41 -1.47
N TYR A 46 4.71 2.14 -1.67
CA TYR A 46 3.44 1.56 -1.26
C TYR A 46 3.62 0.51 -0.16
N PRO A 47 2.67 0.43 0.77
CA PRO A 47 2.71 -0.61 1.81
C PRO A 47 2.39 -1.97 1.19
N MET A 48 3.18 -2.98 1.55
CA MET A 48 2.99 -4.36 1.13
C MET A 48 2.39 -5.14 2.30
N ILE A 49 1.08 -5.14 2.39
CA ILE A 49 0.34 -5.79 3.47
C ILE A 49 -0.86 -6.56 2.94
N PRO A 50 -1.18 -7.73 3.55
CA PRO A 50 -0.55 -8.33 4.72
C PRO A 50 0.69 -9.18 4.45
N TRP A 51 1.21 -9.21 3.23
CA TRP A 51 2.49 -9.88 2.91
C TRP A 51 3.28 -9.07 1.90
N ALA A 52 4.59 -9.30 1.83
CA ALA A 52 5.47 -8.76 0.80
C ALA A 52 5.98 -9.88 -0.09
N GLY A 53 6.25 -9.58 -1.36
CA GLY A 53 6.74 -10.56 -2.32
C GLY A 53 5.63 -11.41 -2.93
N ARG A 54 6.03 -12.49 -3.59
CA ARG A 54 5.13 -13.38 -4.32
C ARG A 54 4.73 -14.58 -3.48
N VAL A 55 3.46 -14.98 -3.62
CA VAL A 55 2.95 -16.26 -3.15
C VAL A 55 2.71 -17.13 -4.37
N LEU A 56 3.38 -18.27 -4.43
CA LEU A 56 3.33 -19.20 -5.57
C LEU A 56 1.89 -19.65 -5.82
N HIS A 57 1.40 -19.41 -7.04
CA HIS A 57 0.02 -19.67 -7.46
C HIS A 57 -1.05 -19.04 -6.55
N GLY A 58 -0.65 -18.10 -5.68
CA GLY A 58 -1.55 -17.46 -4.73
C GLY A 58 -2.05 -18.38 -3.62
N LYS A 59 -1.45 -19.53 -3.40
CA LYS A 59 -1.94 -20.53 -2.44
C LYS A 59 -0.99 -20.69 -1.27
N PHE A 60 -1.57 -20.78 -0.07
CA PHE A 60 -0.83 -21.20 1.11
C PHE A 60 -1.72 -22.04 2.02
N ARG A 61 -1.09 -22.81 2.91
CA ARG A 61 -1.79 -23.67 3.85
C ARG A 61 -1.70 -23.11 5.25
N ARG A 62 -2.85 -22.97 5.92
CA ARG A 62 -2.92 -22.59 7.32
C ARG A 62 -2.46 -23.72 8.23
N ALA A 63 -2.17 -23.39 9.49
CA ALA A 63 -1.76 -24.38 10.48
C ALA A 63 -2.80 -25.50 10.69
N ASN A 64 -4.08 -25.20 10.51
CA ASN A 64 -5.17 -26.17 10.61
C ASN A 64 -5.32 -27.07 9.37
N GLY A 65 -4.45 -26.91 8.36
CA GLY A 65 -4.49 -27.68 7.11
C GLY A 65 -5.36 -27.07 6.00
N GLU A 66 -6.11 -26.02 6.29
CA GLU A 66 -6.93 -25.33 5.30
C GLU A 66 -6.06 -24.64 4.24
N VAL A 67 -6.38 -24.83 2.96
CA VAL A 67 -5.72 -24.14 1.86
C VAL A 67 -6.45 -22.83 1.58
N VAL A 68 -5.71 -21.72 1.58
CA VAL A 68 -6.23 -20.40 1.26
C VAL A 68 -5.79 -20.02 -0.15
N GLN A 69 -6.74 -19.57 -0.96
CA GLN A 69 -6.47 -18.99 -2.28
C GLN A 69 -6.52 -17.49 -2.17
N LEU A 70 -5.38 -16.86 -2.43
CA LEU A 70 -5.27 -15.40 -2.56
C LEU A 70 -5.69 -14.98 -3.98
N PRO A 71 -6.21 -13.76 -4.14
CA PRO A 71 -6.44 -13.22 -5.48
C PRO A 71 -5.14 -13.16 -6.27
N THR A 72 -5.15 -13.70 -7.49
CA THR A 72 -4.02 -13.50 -8.40
C THR A 72 -4.16 -12.12 -9.01
N ASN A 73 -3.27 -11.24 -8.65
CA ASN A 73 -3.41 -9.84 -8.99
C ASN A 73 -2.55 -9.42 -10.21
N VAL A 74 -1.56 -8.57 -10.01
CA VAL A 74 -0.85 -7.91 -11.12
C VAL A 74 0.00 -8.86 -11.97
N ILE A 75 0.44 -9.98 -11.41
CA ILE A 75 1.32 -10.95 -12.09
C ILE A 75 0.77 -12.38 -12.03
N PRO A 76 -0.39 -12.68 -12.62
CA PRO A 76 -0.90 -14.05 -12.65
C PRO A 76 0.18 -15.01 -13.16
N PRO A 77 0.22 -16.26 -12.67
CA PRO A 77 -0.69 -16.94 -11.75
C PRO A 77 -0.38 -16.72 -10.26
N HIS A 78 0.50 -15.81 -9.93
CA HIS A 78 0.92 -15.55 -8.56
C HIS A 78 0.18 -14.38 -7.93
N ALA A 79 0.13 -14.34 -6.60
CA ALA A 79 -0.27 -13.17 -5.84
C ALA A 79 0.98 -12.40 -5.39
N ILE A 80 0.94 -11.05 -5.39
CA ILE A 80 2.11 -10.25 -5.06
C ILE A 80 1.74 -9.08 -4.13
N HIS A 81 2.60 -8.82 -3.14
CA HIS A 81 2.65 -7.60 -2.32
C HIS A 81 1.38 -7.28 -1.54
N GLY A 82 0.64 -8.29 -1.15
CA GLY A 82 -0.53 -8.10 -0.32
C GLY A 82 -1.76 -7.61 -1.07
N LEU A 83 -2.69 -7.03 -0.32
CA LEU A 83 -3.96 -6.56 -0.83
C LEU A 83 -4.08 -5.03 -0.77
N GLY A 84 -3.29 -4.39 0.09
CA GLY A 84 -3.46 -2.97 0.41
C GLY A 84 -2.98 -2.01 -0.65
N PHE A 85 -2.00 -2.38 -1.48
CA PHE A 85 -1.31 -1.43 -2.36
C PHE A 85 -2.13 -0.97 -3.57
N GLN A 86 -3.22 -1.63 -3.87
CA GLN A 86 -4.03 -1.34 -5.06
C GLN A 86 -5.50 -1.03 -4.77
N ILE A 87 -5.86 -0.89 -3.50
CA ILE A 87 -7.23 -0.54 -3.09
C ILE A 87 -7.25 0.80 -2.38
N PRO A 88 -8.40 1.51 -2.38
CA PRO A 88 -8.50 2.79 -1.68
C PRO A 88 -8.45 2.63 -0.18
N TRP A 89 -7.84 3.61 0.48
CA TRP A 89 -7.78 3.72 1.93
C TRP A 89 -8.61 4.92 2.40
N ARG A 90 -9.18 4.83 3.58
CA ARG A 90 -9.95 5.92 4.18
C ARG A 90 -9.02 6.96 4.78
N ASP A 91 -9.36 8.24 4.56
CA ASP A 91 -8.67 9.37 5.17
C ASP A 91 -9.11 9.49 6.65
N CYS A 92 -8.16 9.39 7.56
CA CYS A 92 -8.36 9.62 8.99
C CYS A 92 -7.72 10.92 9.47
N GLY A 93 -7.18 11.72 8.55
CA GLY A 93 -6.55 13.01 8.85
C GLY A 93 -5.14 12.90 9.39
N ASN A 94 -4.39 14.00 9.28
CA ASN A 94 -3.05 14.14 9.88
C ASN A 94 -2.08 13.00 9.55
N GLY A 95 -2.07 12.55 8.29
CA GLY A 95 -1.18 11.49 7.85
C GLY A 95 -1.61 10.09 8.25
N VAL A 96 -2.82 9.94 8.78
CA VAL A 96 -3.39 8.65 9.18
C VAL A 96 -4.39 8.18 8.13
N SER A 97 -4.26 6.93 7.71
CA SER A 97 -5.21 6.28 6.80
C SER A 97 -5.46 4.84 7.23
N ARG A 98 -6.62 4.30 6.87
CA ARG A 98 -7.02 2.95 7.24
C ARG A 98 -7.63 2.21 6.07
N VAL A 99 -7.47 0.89 6.09
CA VAL A 99 -8.06 -0.01 5.10
C VAL A 99 -8.63 -1.23 5.80
N ASP A 100 -9.79 -1.68 5.34
CA ASP A 100 -10.35 -2.98 5.69
C ASP A 100 -10.03 -3.93 4.55
N PHE A 101 -9.47 -5.10 4.88
CA PHE A 101 -9.06 -6.04 3.85
C PHE A 101 -10.24 -6.81 3.28
N PRO A 102 -10.25 -7.04 1.95
CA PRO A 102 -11.18 -7.97 1.33
C PRO A 102 -10.81 -9.41 1.66
N GLU A 103 -11.66 -10.35 1.24
CA GLU A 103 -11.34 -11.77 1.35
C GLU A 103 -9.99 -12.11 0.68
N PRO A 104 -9.22 -13.04 1.25
CA PRO A 104 -9.55 -13.95 2.36
C PRO A 104 -9.22 -13.38 3.76
N TYR A 105 -8.93 -12.09 3.87
CA TYR A 105 -8.57 -11.42 5.12
C TYR A 105 -9.69 -10.54 5.66
N ASN A 106 -10.93 -10.76 5.22
CA ASN A 106 -12.10 -10.02 5.69
C ASN A 106 -12.20 -10.07 7.21
N GLY A 107 -12.50 -8.92 7.81
CA GLY A 107 -12.46 -8.72 9.25
C GLY A 107 -11.12 -8.20 9.78
N ALA A 108 -10.06 -8.23 8.99
CA ALA A 108 -8.79 -7.61 9.33
C ALA A 108 -8.70 -6.20 8.75
N SER A 109 -7.93 -5.35 9.40
CA SER A 109 -7.68 -3.98 8.96
C SER A 109 -6.25 -3.57 9.20
N ALA A 110 -5.84 -2.49 8.55
CA ALA A 110 -4.53 -1.89 8.78
C ALA A 110 -4.67 -0.37 8.90
N GLU A 111 -3.77 0.21 9.66
CA GLU A 111 -3.64 1.65 9.79
C GLU A 111 -2.22 2.04 9.42
N LEU A 112 -2.10 3.06 8.57
CA LEU A 112 -0.83 3.64 8.19
C LEU A 112 -0.73 5.05 8.77
N ARG A 113 0.38 5.33 9.44
CA ARG A 113 0.68 6.66 9.98
C ARG A 113 1.96 7.17 9.36
N ILE A 114 1.88 8.31 8.70
CA ILE A 114 3.02 8.99 8.11
C ILE A 114 3.18 10.32 8.85
N SER A 115 4.38 10.57 9.32
CA SER A 115 4.72 11.84 9.96
C SER A 115 6.08 12.31 9.49
N VAL A 116 6.31 13.61 9.59
CA VAL A 116 7.60 14.22 9.30
C VAL A 116 8.08 14.99 10.52
N ASN A 117 9.37 14.90 10.79
CA ASN A 117 10.00 15.71 11.84
C ASN A 117 10.21 17.13 11.30
N LYS A 118 9.97 18.09 12.18
CA LYS A 118 10.15 19.51 11.85
C LYS A 118 11.47 20.03 12.37
#